data_3c7ba4527d5ffde34032a6117572395c
#
_entry.id   3c7ba4527d5ffde34032a6117572395c
#
_cell.length_a   1.000
_cell.length_b   1.000
_cell.length_c   1.000
_cell.angle_alpha   90.00
_cell.angle_beta   90.00
_cell.angle_gamma   90.00
#
_symmetry.space_group_name_H-M   'P 1'
#
loop_
_entity.id
_entity.type
_entity.pdbx_description
1 polymer ?
#
loop_
_entity_poly.entity_id
_entity_poly.type
_entity_poly.pdbx_seq_one_letter_code
_entity_poly.pdbx_strand_id
1 'polypeptide(L)'
;MSLLEIKNLHARIGDTEILHGIDLTIGRGEVHAIMGPNGSGKSTLSYVLSGRDGYEVTEGDILLDGESVLEMEADERARAGMFLAFQYPVELPGVGGMAFLRAAVNARLREAGKDEVDQLEFVKMVRAEAKDLGIKDDMLKRPVNVGFSGGEKKRYEILQMALLKPSLAILDE
;
A
#
# COMPACT_ATOMS: atom_id res chain seq x y z
N MET A 1 -3.65 -10.93 19.23
CA MET A 1 -3.78 -9.47 19.05
C MET A 1 -4.12 -9.23 17.58
N SER A 2 -5.14 -8.46 17.29
CA SER A 2 -5.54 -8.08 15.95
C SER A 2 -4.49 -7.15 15.31
N LEU A 3 -4.27 -7.30 14.02
CA LEU A 3 -3.44 -6.39 13.22
C LEU A 3 -4.28 -5.21 12.74
N LEU A 4 -5.46 -5.51 12.19
CA LEU A 4 -6.42 -4.51 11.70
C LEU A 4 -7.76 -4.74 12.41
N GLU A 5 -8.35 -3.67 12.91
CA GLU A 5 -9.74 -3.65 13.37
C GLU A 5 -10.48 -2.50 12.70
N ILE A 6 -11.58 -2.83 12.07
CA ILE A 6 -12.53 -1.87 11.50
C ILE A 6 -13.81 -1.99 12.32
N LYS A 7 -14.32 -0.88 12.84
CA LYS A 7 -15.48 -0.84 13.72
C LYS A 7 -16.52 0.11 13.17
N ASN A 8 -17.69 -0.42 12.80
CA ASN A 8 -18.83 0.33 12.31
C ASN A 8 -18.45 1.41 11.30
N LEU A 9 -17.63 1.05 10.31
CA LEU A 9 -17.05 2.01 9.37
C LEU A 9 -18.09 2.46 8.34
N HIS A 10 -18.39 3.74 8.35
CA HIS A 10 -19.17 4.44 7.33
C HIS A 10 -18.26 5.39 6.56
N ALA A 11 -18.40 5.41 5.23
CA ALA A 11 -17.61 6.31 4.40
C ALA A 11 -18.38 6.76 3.16
N ARG A 12 -18.10 8.00 2.72
CA ARG A 12 -18.73 8.62 1.56
C ARG A 12 -17.73 9.19 0.57
N ILE A 13 -18.21 9.41 -0.66
CA ILE A 13 -17.55 10.20 -1.69
C ILE A 13 -18.51 11.34 -2.05
N GLY A 14 -18.09 12.58 -1.83
CA GLY A 14 -19.00 13.73 -1.93
C GLY A 14 -20.24 13.52 -1.06
N ASP A 15 -21.42 13.54 -1.65
CA ASP A 15 -22.69 13.36 -0.92
C ASP A 15 -23.19 11.90 -0.90
N THR A 16 -22.45 10.95 -1.49
CA THR A 16 -22.87 9.56 -1.61
C THR A 16 -22.17 8.68 -0.60
N GLU A 17 -22.90 8.12 0.35
CA GLU A 17 -22.40 7.09 1.25
C GLU A 17 -22.26 5.77 0.51
N ILE A 18 -21.12 5.10 0.68
CA ILE A 18 -20.76 3.85 0.01
C ILE A 18 -20.50 2.72 0.99
N LEU A 19 -19.87 3.02 2.13
CA LEU A 19 -19.69 2.05 3.20
C LEU A 19 -20.71 2.31 4.31
N HIS A 20 -21.41 1.26 4.70
CA HIS A 20 -22.59 1.34 5.57
C HIS A 20 -22.40 0.46 6.83
N GLY A 21 -21.45 0.81 7.69
CA GLY A 21 -21.21 0.09 8.94
C GLY A 21 -20.44 -1.22 8.75
N ILE A 22 -19.23 -1.14 8.21
CA ILE A 22 -18.35 -2.30 8.05
C ILE A 22 -17.65 -2.64 9.35
N ASP A 23 -17.76 -3.90 9.77
CA ASP A 23 -16.99 -4.50 10.86
C ASP A 23 -16.06 -5.58 10.31
N LEU A 24 -14.76 -5.50 10.59
CA LEU A 24 -13.78 -6.47 10.15
C LEU A 24 -12.60 -6.52 11.13
N THR A 25 -12.19 -7.71 11.50
CA THR A 25 -10.98 -7.92 12.31
C THR A 25 -10.05 -8.88 11.60
N ILE A 26 -8.77 -8.50 11.45
CA ILE A 26 -7.74 -9.33 10.81
C ILE A 26 -6.59 -9.52 11.77
N GLY A 27 -6.21 -10.76 12.01
CA GLY A 27 -5.06 -11.16 12.81
C GLY A 27 -3.75 -11.13 12.00
N ARG A 28 -2.62 -11.20 12.69
CA ARG A 28 -1.32 -11.31 12.02
C ARG A 28 -1.19 -12.67 11.32
N GLY A 29 -0.69 -12.66 10.10
CA GLY A 29 -0.51 -13.87 9.28
C GLY A 29 -1.80 -14.42 8.67
N GLU A 30 -2.91 -13.72 8.79
CA GLU A 30 -4.17 -14.09 8.16
C GLU A 30 -4.30 -13.50 6.76
N VAL A 31 -5.05 -14.20 5.91
CA VAL A 31 -5.45 -13.75 4.59
C VAL A 31 -6.96 -13.71 4.53
N HIS A 32 -7.51 -12.52 4.31
CA HIS A 32 -8.95 -12.30 4.17
C HIS A 32 -9.30 -11.93 2.73
N ALA A 33 -10.21 -12.66 2.12
CA ALA A 33 -10.74 -12.37 0.80
C ALA A 33 -12.07 -11.61 0.92
N ILE A 34 -12.12 -10.38 0.42
CA ILE A 34 -13.34 -9.57 0.37
C ILE A 34 -13.98 -9.75 -0.99
N MET A 35 -15.15 -10.37 -1.02
CA MET A 35 -15.89 -10.68 -2.25
C MET A 35 -17.23 -9.95 -2.27
N GLY A 36 -17.69 -9.65 -3.49
CA GLY A 36 -18.98 -8.99 -3.71
C GLY A 36 -19.13 -8.54 -5.16
N PRO A 37 -20.33 -8.16 -5.59
CA PRO A 37 -20.59 -7.66 -6.94
C PRO A 37 -19.85 -6.34 -7.20
N ASN A 38 -19.77 -5.95 -8.48
CA ASN A 38 -19.24 -4.64 -8.85
C ASN A 38 -20.10 -3.53 -8.22
N GLY A 39 -19.45 -2.48 -7.69
CA GLY A 39 -20.14 -1.39 -7.01
C GLY A 39 -20.49 -1.67 -5.53
N SER A 40 -20.09 -2.82 -4.95
CA SER A 40 -20.36 -3.11 -3.53
C SER A 40 -19.41 -2.42 -2.53
N GLY A 41 -18.51 -1.55 -2.98
CA GLY A 41 -17.62 -0.80 -2.11
C GLY A 41 -16.26 -1.45 -1.83
N LYS A 42 -15.87 -2.56 -2.48
CA LYS A 42 -14.58 -3.24 -2.24
C LYS A 42 -13.38 -2.31 -2.41
N SER A 43 -13.25 -1.68 -3.59
CA SER A 43 -12.17 -0.72 -3.85
C SER A 43 -12.30 0.54 -3.00
N THR A 44 -13.53 0.95 -2.66
CA THR A 44 -13.77 2.06 -1.73
C THR A 44 -13.17 1.76 -0.36
N LEU A 45 -13.38 0.55 0.16
CA LEU A 45 -12.77 0.13 1.41
C LEU A 45 -11.23 0.19 1.35
N SER A 46 -10.63 -0.29 0.25
CA SER A 46 -9.18 -0.24 0.03
C SER A 46 -8.66 1.21 0.04
N TYR A 47 -9.38 2.13 -0.60
CA TYR A 47 -9.02 3.55 -0.67
C TYR A 47 -9.20 4.27 0.67
N VAL A 48 -10.28 3.99 1.40
CA VAL A 48 -10.49 4.52 2.75
C VAL A 48 -9.40 4.05 3.70
N LEU A 49 -9.05 2.76 3.67
CA LEU A 49 -7.97 2.21 4.49
C LEU A 49 -6.62 2.86 4.20
N SER A 50 -6.32 3.11 2.92
CA SER A 50 -5.05 3.74 2.51
C SER A 50 -5.00 5.25 2.72
N GLY A 51 -6.08 5.90 3.16
CA GLY A 51 -6.13 7.34 3.38
C GLY A 51 -6.16 8.16 2.08
N ARG A 52 -6.78 7.60 1.01
CA ARG A 52 -6.87 8.31 -0.26
C ARG A 52 -7.81 9.52 -0.18
N ASP A 53 -7.35 10.65 -0.70
CA ASP A 53 -8.15 11.87 -0.79
C ASP A 53 -9.50 11.67 -1.48
N GLY A 54 -10.50 12.44 -1.04
CA GLY A 54 -11.85 12.42 -1.59
C GLY A 54 -12.78 11.38 -0.97
N TYR A 55 -12.27 10.55 -0.06
CA TYR A 55 -13.05 9.60 0.74
C TYR A 55 -13.12 10.10 2.18
N GLU A 56 -14.33 10.27 2.70
CA GLU A 56 -14.56 10.79 4.04
C GLU A 56 -15.18 9.70 4.92
N VAL A 57 -14.53 9.40 6.03
CA VAL A 57 -15.10 8.55 7.08
C VAL A 57 -16.07 9.39 7.89
N THR A 58 -17.34 8.97 7.92
CA THR A 58 -18.41 9.70 8.61
C THR A 58 -18.74 9.13 9.97
N GLU A 59 -18.49 7.83 10.18
CA GLU A 59 -18.71 7.12 11.44
C GLU A 59 -17.78 5.91 11.53
N GLY A 60 -17.48 5.48 12.77
CA GLY A 60 -16.66 4.31 13.05
C GLY A 60 -15.17 4.61 13.20
N ASP A 61 -14.34 3.56 13.24
CA ASP A 61 -12.89 3.68 13.42
C ASP A 61 -12.13 2.60 12.66
N ILE A 62 -10.87 2.89 12.36
CA ILE A 62 -9.91 1.99 11.74
C ILE A 62 -8.67 1.96 12.62
N LEU A 63 -8.39 0.81 13.23
CA LEU A 63 -7.24 0.62 14.10
C LEU A 63 -6.20 -0.29 13.44
N LEU A 64 -4.96 0.16 13.35
CA LEU A 64 -3.80 -0.63 12.96
C LEU A 64 -2.92 -0.86 14.20
N ASP A 65 -2.71 -2.12 14.58
CA ASP A 65 -1.99 -2.48 15.82
C ASP A 65 -2.55 -1.78 17.08
N GLY A 66 -3.86 -1.49 17.09
CA GLY A 66 -4.55 -0.84 18.20
C GLY A 66 -4.54 0.70 18.17
N GLU A 67 -3.88 1.32 17.21
CA GLU A 67 -3.83 2.78 17.03
C GLU A 67 -4.75 3.22 15.87
N SER A 68 -5.59 4.24 16.11
CA SER A 68 -6.46 4.79 15.07
C SER A 68 -5.64 5.45 13.97
N VAL A 69 -6.01 5.15 12.72
CA VAL A 69 -5.35 5.73 11.53
C VAL A 69 -6.16 6.84 10.88
N LEU A 70 -7.30 7.23 11.47
CA LEU A 70 -8.21 8.18 10.83
C LEU A 70 -7.58 9.56 10.61
N GLU A 71 -6.79 10.04 11.57
CA GLU A 71 -6.08 11.32 11.49
C GLU A 71 -4.75 11.24 10.70
N MET A 72 -4.33 10.04 10.29
CA MET A 72 -3.10 9.84 9.54
C MET A 72 -3.32 10.11 8.05
N GLU A 73 -2.41 10.87 7.45
CA GLU A 73 -2.30 11.03 6.01
C GLU A 73 -1.86 9.72 5.33
N ALA A 74 -2.06 9.61 4.02
CA ALA A 74 -1.75 8.38 3.27
C ALA A 74 -0.29 7.91 3.42
N ASP A 75 0.66 8.85 3.44
CA ASP A 75 2.08 8.55 3.61
C ASP A 75 2.42 8.12 5.05
N GLU A 76 1.73 8.64 6.06
CA GLU A 76 1.85 8.22 7.45
C GLU A 76 1.35 6.79 7.64
N ARG A 77 0.19 6.44 7.05
CA ARG A 77 -0.33 5.06 7.05
C ARG A 77 0.63 4.09 6.35
N ALA A 78 1.24 4.52 5.23
CA ALA A 78 2.24 3.73 4.54
C ALA A 78 3.49 3.50 5.41
N ARG A 79 3.98 4.53 6.13
CA ARG A 79 5.09 4.41 7.09
C ARG A 79 4.73 3.52 8.27
N ALA A 80 3.50 3.60 8.79
CA ALA A 80 2.98 2.73 9.84
C ALA A 80 2.88 1.25 9.41
N GLY A 81 2.91 0.97 8.12
CA GLY A 81 3.00 -0.39 7.61
C GLY A 81 1.84 -0.85 6.74
N MET A 82 0.97 0.04 6.31
CA MET A 82 -0.03 -0.29 5.29
C MET A 82 0.57 -0.22 3.89
N PHE A 83 0.15 -1.12 3.02
CA PHE A 83 0.50 -1.15 1.60
C PHE A 83 -0.75 -1.39 0.77
N LEU A 84 -0.97 -0.57 -0.25
CA LEU A 84 -2.03 -0.77 -1.23
C LEU A 84 -1.43 -1.12 -2.60
N ALA A 85 -1.75 -2.31 -3.09
CA ALA A 85 -1.55 -2.68 -4.48
C ALA A 85 -2.77 -2.24 -5.28
N PHE A 86 -2.58 -1.31 -6.21
CA PHE A 86 -3.65 -0.72 -7.00
C PHE A 86 -4.14 -1.65 -8.08
N GLN A 87 -5.42 -1.61 -8.39
CA GLN A 87 -5.98 -2.28 -9.57
C GLN A 87 -5.23 -1.82 -10.85
N TYR A 88 -4.99 -0.52 -10.98
CA TYR A 88 -4.21 0.08 -12.07
C TYR A 88 -3.05 0.91 -11.50
N PRO A 89 -1.82 0.34 -11.43
CA PRO A 89 -0.67 1.08 -10.92
C PRO A 89 -0.37 2.33 -11.73
N VAL A 90 -0.20 3.46 -11.04
CA VAL A 90 -0.01 4.80 -11.64
C VAL A 90 1.41 4.92 -12.22
N GLU A 91 1.52 5.63 -13.34
CA GLU A 91 2.81 6.03 -13.91
C GLU A 91 3.28 7.34 -13.27
N LEU A 92 4.57 7.42 -12.93
CA LEU A 92 5.19 8.62 -12.38
C LEU A 92 6.30 9.12 -13.33
N PRO A 93 5.95 9.86 -14.39
CA PRO A 93 6.93 10.39 -15.33
C PRO A 93 7.96 11.28 -14.63
N GLY A 94 9.23 11.09 -14.95
CA GLY A 94 10.33 11.86 -14.35
C GLY A 94 10.81 11.36 -12.99
N VAL A 95 10.09 10.43 -12.34
CA VAL A 95 10.51 9.84 -11.06
C VAL A 95 11.21 8.52 -11.32
N GLY A 96 12.52 8.47 -11.15
CA GLY A 96 13.32 7.25 -11.35
C GLY A 96 12.97 6.15 -10.35
N GLY A 97 12.75 4.91 -10.85
CA GLY A 97 12.30 3.78 -10.03
C GLY A 97 13.20 3.49 -8.83
N MET A 98 14.51 3.48 -9.01
CA MET A 98 15.46 3.24 -7.91
C MET A 98 15.42 4.35 -6.85
N ALA A 99 15.29 5.61 -7.26
CA ALA A 99 15.20 6.73 -6.33
C ALA A 99 13.90 6.68 -5.52
N PHE A 100 12.79 6.39 -6.18
CA PHE A 100 11.49 6.20 -5.55
C PHE A 100 11.53 5.08 -4.49
N LEU A 101 11.99 3.88 -4.88
CA LEU A 101 12.07 2.73 -3.98
C LEU A 101 12.96 3.01 -2.76
N ARG A 102 14.12 3.66 -2.97
CA ARG A 102 15.02 4.00 -1.88
C ARG A 102 14.40 5.01 -0.91
N ALA A 103 13.75 6.03 -1.43
CA ALA A 103 13.05 7.02 -0.61
C ALA A 103 11.98 6.37 0.28
N ALA A 104 11.18 5.46 -0.30
CA ALA A 104 10.13 4.75 0.42
C ALA A 104 10.70 3.80 1.51
N VAL A 105 11.75 3.02 1.18
CA VAL A 105 12.41 2.12 2.15
C VAL A 105 13.00 2.92 3.31
N ASN A 106 13.73 3.99 3.01
CA ASN A 106 14.36 4.81 4.04
C ASN A 106 13.33 5.55 4.90
N ALA A 107 12.20 6.00 4.33
CA ALA A 107 11.10 6.57 5.11
C ALA A 107 10.56 5.59 6.16
N ARG A 108 10.35 4.31 5.76
CA ARG A 108 9.94 3.27 6.71
C ARG A 108 10.99 2.92 7.76
N LEU A 109 12.26 2.91 7.39
CA LEU A 109 13.34 2.65 8.34
C LEU A 109 13.41 3.75 9.38
N ARG A 110 13.30 5.02 8.97
CA ARG A 110 13.26 6.17 9.90
C ARG A 110 12.09 6.07 10.87
N GLU A 111 10.89 5.75 10.38
CA GLU A 111 9.71 5.55 11.23
C GLU A 111 9.92 4.46 12.27
N ALA A 112 10.60 3.38 11.88
CA ALA A 112 10.94 2.28 12.78
C ALA A 112 12.17 2.56 13.70
N GLY A 113 12.71 3.79 13.69
CA GLY A 113 13.89 4.16 14.47
C GLY A 113 15.18 3.46 14.04
N LYS A 114 15.26 3.03 12.76
CA LYS A 114 16.42 2.34 12.19
C LYS A 114 17.22 3.26 11.28
N ASP A 115 18.50 2.92 11.11
CA ASP A 115 19.37 3.64 10.18
C ASP A 115 18.92 3.44 8.72
N GLU A 116 19.10 4.48 7.91
CA GLU A 116 18.85 4.41 6.47
C GLU A 116 19.88 3.50 5.79
N VAL A 117 19.42 2.78 4.77
CA VAL A 117 20.33 2.00 3.92
C VAL A 117 21.13 2.93 3.01
N ASP A 118 22.44 2.67 2.90
CA ASP A 118 23.26 3.35 1.93
C ASP A 118 22.91 2.93 0.49
N GLN A 119 23.47 3.64 -0.49
CA GLN A 119 23.14 3.40 -1.89
C GLN A 119 23.63 2.03 -2.39
N LEU A 120 24.77 1.56 -1.93
CA LEU A 120 25.35 0.29 -2.38
C LEU A 120 24.56 -0.90 -1.81
N GLU A 121 24.24 -0.84 -0.53
CA GLU A 121 23.42 -1.84 0.15
C GLU A 121 22.02 -1.90 -0.47
N PHE A 122 21.39 -0.73 -0.69
CA PHE A 122 20.10 -0.65 -1.33
C PHE A 122 20.08 -1.29 -2.73
N VAL A 123 21.07 -1.00 -3.59
CA VAL A 123 21.16 -1.61 -4.93
C VAL A 123 21.30 -3.14 -4.86
N LYS A 124 22.06 -3.66 -3.89
CA LYS A 124 22.17 -5.11 -3.68
C LYS A 124 20.84 -5.73 -3.28
N MET A 125 20.14 -5.09 -2.35
CA MET A 125 18.85 -5.54 -1.85
C MET A 125 17.79 -5.55 -2.98
N VAL A 126 17.67 -4.47 -3.74
CA VAL A 126 16.71 -4.41 -4.87
C VAL A 126 17.01 -5.45 -5.93
N ARG A 127 18.27 -5.64 -6.30
CA ARG A 127 18.64 -6.64 -7.31
C ARG A 127 18.37 -8.08 -6.88
N ALA A 128 18.54 -8.39 -5.60
CA ALA A 128 18.20 -9.70 -5.07
C ALA A 128 16.70 -9.98 -5.24
N GLU A 129 15.85 -9.09 -4.75
CA GLU A 129 14.38 -9.21 -4.85
C GLU A 129 13.90 -9.20 -6.32
N ALA A 130 14.47 -8.31 -7.16
CA ALA A 130 14.12 -8.20 -8.57
C ALA A 130 14.44 -9.48 -9.35
N LYS A 131 15.54 -10.15 -9.02
CA LYS A 131 15.92 -11.43 -9.64
C LYS A 131 14.87 -12.51 -9.39
N ASP A 132 14.42 -12.64 -8.16
CA ASP A 132 13.43 -13.64 -7.77
C ASP A 132 12.06 -13.40 -8.44
N LEU A 133 11.74 -12.12 -8.71
CA LEU A 133 10.52 -11.70 -9.41
C LEU A 133 10.67 -11.67 -10.95
N GLY A 134 11.82 -12.01 -11.50
CA GLY A 134 12.09 -11.96 -12.94
C GLY A 134 12.05 -10.55 -13.53
N ILE A 135 12.36 -9.52 -12.72
CA ILE A 135 12.43 -8.12 -13.13
C ILE A 135 13.83 -7.83 -13.68
N LYS A 136 13.88 -7.27 -14.88
CA LYS A 136 15.16 -6.93 -15.54
C LYS A 136 15.73 -5.61 -15.00
N ASP A 137 17.06 -5.51 -14.93
CA ASP A 137 17.79 -4.30 -14.49
C ASP A 137 17.37 -3.04 -15.28
N ASP A 138 17.02 -3.19 -16.56
CA ASP A 138 16.54 -2.09 -17.39
C ASP A 138 15.22 -1.47 -16.85
N MET A 139 14.32 -2.27 -16.34
CA MET A 139 13.08 -1.79 -15.74
C MET A 139 13.34 -0.95 -14.48
N LEU A 140 14.34 -1.33 -13.67
CA LEU A 140 14.69 -0.61 -12.45
C LEU A 140 15.25 0.79 -12.73
N LYS A 141 15.80 1.02 -13.93
CA LYS A 141 16.38 2.31 -14.34
C LYS A 141 15.35 3.29 -14.90
N ARG A 142 14.18 2.79 -15.30
CA ARG A 142 13.10 3.62 -15.87
C ARG A 142 12.37 4.40 -14.79
N PRO A 143 11.63 5.46 -15.18
CA PRO A 143 10.64 6.08 -14.32
C PRO A 143 9.57 5.06 -13.90
N VAL A 144 9.02 5.25 -12.70
CA VAL A 144 8.05 4.33 -12.09
C VAL A 144 6.90 4.04 -13.05
N ASN A 145 6.73 2.78 -13.42
CA ASN A 145 5.66 2.23 -14.27
C ASN A 145 5.57 2.80 -15.71
N VAL A 146 6.42 3.75 -16.10
CA VAL A 146 6.35 4.38 -17.44
C VAL A 146 6.76 3.38 -18.52
N GLY A 147 5.82 3.13 -19.44
CA GLY A 147 6.00 2.20 -20.54
C GLY A 147 6.08 0.74 -20.13
N PHE A 148 5.63 0.39 -18.94
CA PHE A 148 5.51 -1.00 -18.51
C PHE A 148 4.20 -1.60 -19.01
N SER A 149 4.25 -2.87 -19.41
CA SER A 149 3.03 -3.67 -19.61
C SER A 149 2.30 -3.89 -18.29
N GLY A 150 1.02 -4.29 -18.33
CA GLY A 150 0.24 -4.57 -17.13
C GLY A 150 0.93 -5.59 -16.20
N GLY A 151 1.47 -6.66 -16.77
CA GLY A 151 2.19 -7.68 -15.99
C GLY A 151 3.52 -7.17 -15.40
N GLU A 152 4.21 -6.25 -16.07
CA GLU A 152 5.41 -5.61 -15.54
C GLU A 152 5.07 -4.64 -14.40
N LYS A 153 3.98 -3.86 -14.51
CA LYS A 153 3.49 -2.99 -13.44
C LYS A 153 3.16 -3.81 -12.19
N LYS A 154 2.47 -4.93 -12.33
CA LYS A 154 2.14 -5.80 -11.18
C LYS A 154 3.40 -6.42 -10.55
N ARG A 155 4.37 -6.89 -11.34
CA ARG A 155 5.64 -7.37 -10.78
C ARG A 155 6.42 -6.28 -10.06
N TYR A 156 6.42 -5.06 -10.59
CA TYR A 156 7.07 -3.93 -9.94
C TYR A 156 6.37 -3.54 -8.62
N GLU A 157 5.06 -3.68 -8.55
CA GLU A 157 4.27 -3.48 -7.32
C GLU A 157 4.59 -4.57 -6.27
N ILE A 158 4.74 -5.83 -6.69
CA ILE A 158 5.21 -6.91 -5.82
C ILE A 158 6.63 -6.63 -5.31
N LEU A 159 7.51 -6.09 -6.15
CA LEU A 159 8.85 -5.67 -5.73
C LEU A 159 8.79 -4.59 -4.64
N GLN A 160 7.91 -3.60 -4.80
CA GLN A 160 7.67 -2.58 -3.76
C GLN A 160 7.26 -3.24 -2.45
N MET A 161 6.28 -4.14 -2.48
CA MET A 161 5.80 -4.85 -1.30
C MET A 161 6.92 -5.68 -0.63
N ALA A 162 7.74 -6.40 -1.42
CA ALA A 162 8.85 -7.21 -0.91
C ALA A 162 9.92 -6.36 -0.22
N LEU A 163 10.22 -5.17 -0.77
CA LEU A 163 11.20 -4.25 -0.20
C LEU A 163 10.67 -3.52 1.03
N LEU A 164 9.42 -3.09 1.01
CA LEU A 164 8.79 -2.34 2.09
C LEU A 164 8.38 -3.22 3.28
N LYS A 165 8.16 -4.51 3.06
CA LYS A 165 7.74 -5.48 4.10
C LYS A 165 6.60 -4.94 4.97
N PRO A 166 5.45 -4.62 4.39
CA PRO A 166 4.33 -4.05 5.14
C PRO A 166 3.83 -5.03 6.19
N SER A 167 3.24 -4.51 7.27
CA SER A 167 2.49 -5.33 8.23
C SER A 167 1.12 -5.73 7.70
N LEU A 168 0.49 -4.84 6.91
CA LEU A 168 -0.79 -5.05 6.24
C LEU A 168 -0.64 -4.76 4.75
N ALA A 169 -0.95 -5.75 3.90
CA ALA A 169 -1.05 -5.56 2.45
C ALA A 169 -2.51 -5.67 2.01
N ILE A 170 -2.98 -4.64 1.30
CA ILE A 170 -4.29 -4.58 0.68
C ILE A 170 -4.08 -4.75 -0.82
N LEU A 171 -4.68 -5.79 -1.42
CA LEU A 171 -4.52 -6.10 -2.83
C LEU A 171 -5.86 -5.88 -3.53
N ASP A 172 -5.96 -4.86 -4.37
CA ASP A 172 -7.16 -4.54 -5.14
C ASP A 172 -7.01 -5.10 -6.57
N GLU A 173 -7.35 -6.39 -6.73
CA GLU A 173 -7.25 -7.27 -7.92
C GLU A 173 -5.85 -7.61 -8.43
#